data_c20963d5e2474ab59434a5c21758937a
#
_entry.id   c20963d5e2474ab59434a5c21758937a
#
_cell.length_a   1.000
_cell.length_b   1.000
_cell.length_c   1.000
_cell.angle_alpha   90.00
_cell.angle_beta   90.00
_cell.angle_gamma   90.00
#
_symmetry.space_group_name_H-M   'P 1'
#
loop_
_entity.id
_entity.type
_entity.pdbx_description
1 polymer ?
#
loop_
_entity_poly.entity_id
_entity_poly.type
_entity_poly.pdbx_seq_one_letter_code
_entity_poly.pdbx_strand_id
1 'polypeptide(L)'
;MLKILQPTQQGESVAAKNANTEPSFRLASTDSDLPAIVRLAQKAHKESRFGYIPFNADKVLKIARAAFKDQKRHAVMIAERCGQAVGFVYRSVGEYHIGSDVLLTTIHNMNGSRTIRSSLSGGKIALGLFRGVKTWSKARGAKEILFHVTSDVNLAQTHKLAKRIGYKFVGGSYVKTA
;
A
#
# COMPACT_ATOMS: atom_id res chain seq x y z
N MET A 1 -51.11 22.15 41.87
CA MET A 1 -50.01 22.56 40.95
C MET A 1 -49.08 21.37 40.76
N LEU A 2 -49.27 20.64 39.68
CA LEU A 2 -48.38 19.52 39.29
C LEU A 2 -47.20 20.06 38.50
N LYS A 3 -45.95 19.78 38.97
CA LYS A 3 -44.71 20.02 38.23
C LYS A 3 -44.47 18.86 37.25
N ILE A 4 -44.55 19.13 35.97
CA ILE A 4 -44.20 18.19 34.91
C ILE A 4 -42.68 18.17 34.81
N LEU A 5 -42.07 17.00 35.10
CA LEU A 5 -40.67 16.71 34.87
C LEU A 5 -40.43 16.43 33.37
N GLN A 6 -39.58 17.23 32.74
CA GLN A 6 -39.12 16.99 31.38
C GLN A 6 -38.06 15.85 31.37
N PRO A 7 -38.08 14.95 30.40
CA PRO A 7 -37.07 13.94 30.26
C PRO A 7 -35.76 14.53 29.73
N THR A 8 -34.68 14.26 30.43
CA THR A 8 -33.30 14.63 30.11
C THR A 8 -32.86 13.90 28.82
N GLN A 9 -32.61 14.61 27.75
CA GLN A 9 -31.90 14.13 26.57
C GLN A 9 -30.40 14.01 26.90
N GLN A 10 -29.94 12.85 27.33
CA GLN A 10 -28.54 12.47 27.38
C GLN A 10 -28.43 10.99 26.99
N GLY A 11 -28.30 10.72 25.72
CA GLY A 11 -28.20 9.34 25.22
C GLY A 11 -27.71 9.19 23.77
N GLU A 12 -27.29 10.27 23.11
CA GLU A 12 -26.80 10.16 21.72
C GLU A 12 -25.45 10.81 21.54
N SER A 13 -24.36 10.22 22.01
CA SER A 13 -23.00 10.64 21.61
C SER A 13 -21.89 9.63 21.91
N VAL A 14 -22.17 8.40 22.29
CA VAL A 14 -21.10 7.41 22.61
C VAL A 14 -20.93 6.36 21.52
N ALA A 15 -21.88 6.16 20.61
CA ALA A 15 -21.83 5.14 19.57
C ALA A 15 -20.93 5.49 18.36
N ALA A 16 -20.52 6.73 18.18
CA ALA A 16 -19.71 7.16 17.04
C ALA A 16 -18.17 7.06 17.23
N LYS A 17 -17.69 6.68 18.42
CA LYS A 17 -16.24 6.66 18.76
C LYS A 17 -15.53 5.31 18.54
N ASN A 18 -16.21 4.27 18.14
CA ASN A 18 -15.60 2.98 17.80
C ASN A 18 -15.47 2.76 16.29
N ALA A 19 -15.12 3.78 15.51
CA ALA A 19 -14.62 3.58 14.16
C ALA A 19 -13.38 2.70 14.26
N ASN A 20 -13.43 1.52 13.63
CA ASN A 20 -12.40 0.49 13.64
C ASN A 20 -11.01 1.10 13.39
N THR A 21 -10.21 1.28 14.44
CA THR A 21 -8.87 1.91 14.37
C THR A 21 -7.83 0.96 13.79
N GLU A 22 -8.15 -0.33 13.65
CA GLU A 22 -7.28 -1.31 13.02
C GLU A 22 -7.28 -1.13 11.49
N PRO A 23 -6.12 -1.29 10.84
CA PRO A 23 -6.05 -1.17 9.40
C PRO A 23 -6.74 -2.36 8.71
N SER A 24 -7.53 -2.07 7.69
CA SER A 24 -8.07 -3.04 6.74
C SER A 24 -7.29 -3.01 5.42
N PHE A 25 -7.36 -4.12 4.67
CA PHE A 25 -6.62 -4.31 3.43
C PHE A 25 -7.54 -4.90 2.38
N ARG A 26 -7.61 -4.25 1.21
CA ARG A 26 -8.41 -4.72 0.09
C ARG A 26 -7.74 -4.51 -1.25
N LEU A 27 -8.12 -5.30 -2.24
CA LEU A 27 -7.73 -5.04 -3.62
C LEU A 27 -8.54 -3.85 -4.15
N ALA A 28 -7.85 -2.96 -4.86
CA ALA A 28 -8.50 -1.93 -5.65
C ALA A 28 -8.92 -2.55 -6.99
N SER A 29 -10.15 -2.30 -7.42
CA SER A 29 -10.73 -2.95 -8.60
C SER A 29 -11.68 -2.07 -9.39
N THR A 30 -12.00 -0.87 -8.91
CA THR A 30 -13.00 0.01 -9.52
C THR A 30 -12.49 1.44 -9.67
N ASP A 31 -13.09 2.20 -10.56
CA ASP A 31 -12.71 3.60 -10.80
C ASP A 31 -12.89 4.50 -9.56
N SER A 32 -13.74 4.11 -8.59
CA SER A 32 -13.86 4.82 -7.31
C SER A 32 -12.58 4.77 -6.45
N ASP A 33 -11.68 3.82 -6.72
CA ASP A 33 -10.39 3.70 -6.04
C ASP A 33 -9.32 4.66 -6.60
N LEU A 34 -9.49 5.12 -7.84
CA LEU A 34 -8.48 5.89 -8.57
C LEU A 34 -8.05 7.19 -7.85
N PRO A 35 -8.96 8.00 -7.27
CA PRO A 35 -8.55 9.21 -6.56
C PRO A 35 -7.63 8.92 -5.37
N ALA A 36 -7.91 7.84 -4.62
CA ALA A 36 -7.07 7.42 -3.49
C ALA A 36 -5.69 6.95 -3.95
N ILE A 37 -5.63 6.16 -5.03
CA ILE A 37 -4.39 5.66 -5.63
C ILE A 37 -3.52 6.82 -6.11
N VAL A 38 -4.09 7.76 -6.88
CA VAL A 38 -3.36 8.94 -7.40
C VAL A 38 -2.81 9.79 -6.26
N ARG A 39 -3.63 10.08 -5.24
CA ARG A 39 -3.22 10.86 -4.07
C ARG A 39 -2.08 10.19 -3.30
N LEU A 40 -2.14 8.87 -3.08
CA LEU A 40 -1.10 8.13 -2.38
C LEU A 40 0.17 8.04 -3.22
N ALA A 41 0.06 7.80 -4.53
CA ALA A 41 1.19 7.75 -5.45
C ALA A 41 1.90 9.10 -5.54
N GLN A 42 1.16 10.22 -5.61
CA GLN A 42 1.73 11.56 -5.61
C GLN A 42 2.54 11.87 -4.36
N LYS A 43 1.99 11.51 -3.18
CA LYS A 43 2.70 11.66 -1.90
C LYS A 43 3.97 10.82 -1.88
N ALA A 44 3.89 9.55 -2.28
CA ALA A 44 5.04 8.65 -2.35
C ALA A 44 6.12 9.16 -3.30
N HIS A 45 5.72 9.67 -4.47
CA HIS A 45 6.63 10.25 -5.45
C HIS A 45 7.37 11.48 -4.89
N LYS A 46 6.63 12.43 -4.30
CA LYS A 46 7.20 13.64 -3.70
C LYS A 46 8.23 13.34 -2.59
N GLU A 47 8.01 12.27 -1.84
CA GLU A 47 8.90 11.86 -0.74
C GLU A 47 10.12 11.05 -1.22
N SER A 48 10.09 10.52 -2.43
CA SER A 48 11.15 9.69 -2.97
C SER A 48 12.30 10.53 -3.53
N ARG A 49 13.47 9.89 -3.72
CA ARG A 49 14.60 10.49 -4.44
C ARG A 49 14.26 10.98 -5.85
N PHE A 50 13.14 10.52 -6.41
CA PHE A 50 12.63 10.90 -7.74
C PHE A 50 11.68 12.10 -7.68
N GLY A 51 11.48 12.73 -6.52
CA GLY A 51 10.57 13.86 -6.34
C GLY A 51 10.91 15.10 -7.19
N TYR A 52 12.12 15.17 -7.77
CA TYR A 52 12.53 16.20 -8.73
C TYR A 52 11.92 16.00 -10.13
N ILE A 53 11.43 14.79 -10.45
CA ILE A 53 10.77 14.51 -11.72
C ILE A 53 9.30 14.96 -11.60
N PRO A 54 8.74 15.68 -12.59
CA PRO A 54 7.33 16.06 -12.55
C PRO A 54 6.41 14.86 -12.43
N PHE A 55 5.50 14.91 -11.44
CA PHE A 55 4.50 13.85 -11.24
C PHE A 55 3.48 13.85 -12.38
N ASN A 56 3.14 12.66 -12.89
CA ASN A 56 2.15 12.50 -13.94
C ASN A 56 1.01 11.60 -13.47
N ALA A 57 -0.15 12.21 -13.16
CA ALA A 57 -1.33 11.52 -12.69
C ALA A 57 -1.91 10.55 -13.75
N ASP A 58 -1.86 10.90 -15.03
CA ASP A 58 -2.42 10.08 -16.11
C ASP A 58 -1.67 8.76 -16.26
N LYS A 59 -0.34 8.77 -16.06
CA LYS A 59 0.43 7.53 -16.01
C LYS A 59 -0.02 6.62 -14.86
N VAL A 60 -0.28 7.18 -13.68
CA VAL A 60 -0.78 6.43 -12.53
C VAL A 60 -2.16 5.84 -12.81
N LEU A 61 -3.07 6.66 -13.38
CA LEU A 61 -4.41 6.22 -13.78
C LEU A 61 -4.35 5.08 -14.81
N LYS A 62 -3.49 5.21 -15.83
CA LYS A 62 -3.28 4.18 -16.85
C LYS A 62 -2.81 2.86 -16.24
N ILE A 63 -1.83 2.91 -15.34
CA ILE A 63 -1.32 1.72 -14.62
C ILE A 63 -2.39 1.09 -13.75
N ALA A 64 -3.14 1.88 -12.98
CA ALA A 64 -4.20 1.36 -12.12
C ALA A 64 -5.32 0.70 -12.92
N ARG A 65 -5.80 1.33 -14.00
CA ARG A 65 -6.82 0.75 -14.89
C ARG A 65 -6.33 -0.51 -15.60
N ALA A 66 -5.07 -0.57 -16.01
CA ALA A 66 -4.47 -1.80 -16.55
C ALA A 66 -4.47 -2.93 -15.52
N ALA A 67 -4.16 -2.62 -14.25
CA ALA A 67 -4.20 -3.58 -13.16
C ALA A 67 -5.64 -4.05 -12.87
N PHE A 68 -6.65 -3.20 -13.03
CA PHE A 68 -8.06 -3.59 -12.88
C PHE A 68 -8.53 -4.52 -13.99
N LYS A 69 -8.03 -4.32 -15.23
CA LYS A 69 -8.37 -5.17 -16.39
C LYS A 69 -7.71 -6.54 -16.32
N ASP A 70 -6.48 -6.62 -15.85
CA ASP A 70 -5.72 -7.88 -15.76
C ASP A 70 -5.32 -8.18 -14.30
N GLN A 71 -6.31 -8.49 -13.48
CA GLN A 71 -6.11 -8.85 -12.08
C GLN A 71 -5.38 -10.19 -11.88
N LYS A 72 -5.21 -10.98 -12.96
CA LYS A 72 -4.39 -12.19 -12.90
C LYS A 72 -2.92 -11.85 -12.81
N ARG A 73 -2.47 -10.84 -13.58
CA ARG A 73 -1.06 -10.44 -13.64
C ARG A 73 -0.70 -9.23 -12.79
N HIS A 74 -1.66 -8.35 -12.52
CA HIS A 74 -1.43 -7.08 -11.82
C HIS A 74 -2.38 -6.91 -10.66
N ALA A 75 -1.94 -6.21 -9.63
CA ALA A 75 -2.85 -5.80 -8.56
C ALA A 75 -2.36 -4.55 -7.83
N VAL A 76 -3.32 -3.72 -7.45
CA VAL A 76 -3.15 -2.67 -6.46
C VAL A 76 -3.91 -3.08 -5.21
N MET A 77 -3.24 -3.05 -4.05
CA MET A 77 -3.89 -3.23 -2.75
C MET A 77 -3.82 -1.93 -1.99
N ILE A 78 -4.91 -1.54 -1.38
CA ILE A 78 -5.03 -0.36 -0.52
C ILE A 78 -5.12 -0.81 0.93
N ALA A 79 -4.39 -0.12 1.79
CA ALA A 79 -4.56 -0.17 3.24
C ALA A 79 -5.42 1.01 3.68
N GLU A 80 -6.47 0.76 4.44
CA GLU A 80 -7.40 1.77 4.95
C GLU A 80 -7.37 1.79 6.47
N ARG A 81 -7.56 2.98 7.05
CA ARG A 81 -7.73 3.17 8.48
C ARG A 81 -8.74 4.30 8.72
N CYS A 82 -9.73 4.06 9.57
CA CYS A 82 -10.82 5.02 9.80
C CYS A 82 -11.46 5.52 8.49
N GLY A 83 -11.72 4.61 7.53
CA GLY A 83 -12.32 4.94 6.23
C GLY A 83 -11.42 5.69 5.25
N GLN A 84 -10.15 5.93 5.59
CA GLN A 84 -9.21 6.64 4.73
C GLN A 84 -8.11 5.71 4.20
N ALA A 85 -7.81 5.82 2.91
CA ALA A 85 -6.67 5.15 2.31
C ALA A 85 -5.36 5.78 2.83
N VAL A 86 -4.56 4.96 3.52
CA VAL A 86 -3.33 5.35 4.22
C VAL A 86 -2.07 4.68 3.71
N GLY A 87 -2.20 3.72 2.82
CA GLY A 87 -1.08 3.03 2.19
C GLY A 87 -1.53 2.24 0.98
N PHE A 88 -0.58 1.85 0.14
CA PHE A 88 -0.85 1.00 -1.02
C PHE A 88 0.36 0.18 -1.41
N VAL A 89 0.13 -0.86 -2.20
CA VAL A 89 1.15 -1.60 -2.92
C VAL A 89 0.67 -1.92 -4.33
N TYR A 90 1.50 -1.60 -5.34
CA TYR A 90 1.33 -2.06 -6.72
C TYR A 90 2.34 -3.16 -7.02
N ARG A 91 1.87 -4.25 -7.59
CA ARG A 91 2.64 -5.44 -7.91
C ARG A 91 2.19 -6.11 -9.19
N SER A 92 3.07 -6.87 -9.79
CA SER A 92 2.77 -7.75 -10.92
C SER A 92 3.35 -9.14 -10.70
N VAL A 93 2.83 -10.11 -11.44
CA VAL A 93 3.39 -11.46 -11.55
C VAL A 93 3.67 -11.76 -13.02
N GLY A 94 4.82 -12.36 -13.27
CA GLY A 94 5.25 -12.74 -14.61
C GLY A 94 6.51 -13.60 -14.55
N GLU A 95 6.95 -14.10 -15.69
CA GLU A 95 8.22 -14.83 -15.82
C GLU A 95 9.41 -13.86 -15.70
N TYR A 96 10.57 -14.41 -15.35
CA TYR A 96 11.82 -13.67 -15.46
C TYR A 96 12.13 -13.43 -16.94
N HIS A 97 12.61 -12.22 -17.29
CA HIS A 97 12.70 -11.73 -18.69
C HIS A 97 13.54 -12.61 -19.64
N ILE A 98 14.42 -13.46 -19.12
CA ILE A 98 15.24 -14.41 -19.90
C ILE A 98 14.99 -15.87 -19.47
N GLY A 99 13.98 -16.12 -18.66
CA GLY A 99 13.62 -17.46 -18.18
C GLY A 99 12.18 -17.79 -18.52
N SER A 100 11.82 -19.07 -18.45
CA SER A 100 10.47 -19.58 -18.69
C SER A 100 9.99 -20.44 -17.52
N ASP A 101 8.68 -20.66 -17.46
CA ASP A 101 8.01 -21.64 -16.60
C ASP A 101 8.06 -21.34 -15.08
N VAL A 102 8.71 -20.25 -14.67
CA VAL A 102 8.77 -19.82 -13.28
C VAL A 102 8.23 -18.40 -13.13
N LEU A 103 7.16 -18.27 -12.35
CA LEU A 103 6.56 -16.96 -12.07
C LEU A 103 7.21 -16.30 -10.86
N LEU A 104 7.49 -15.02 -11.01
CA LEU A 104 7.98 -14.13 -9.95
C LEU A 104 6.99 -13.01 -9.74
N THR A 105 6.77 -12.64 -8.48
CA THR A 105 6.05 -11.40 -8.16
C THR A 105 7.04 -10.26 -8.01
N THR A 106 6.77 -9.13 -8.64
CA THR A 106 7.55 -7.90 -8.46
C THR A 106 6.70 -6.85 -7.76
N ILE A 107 7.22 -6.32 -6.64
CA ILE A 107 6.66 -5.14 -5.97
C ILE A 107 7.27 -3.90 -6.64
N HIS A 108 6.45 -3.17 -7.41
CA HIS A 108 6.89 -1.97 -8.12
C HIS A 108 6.86 -0.72 -7.24
N ASN A 109 5.85 -0.61 -6.39
CA ASN A 109 5.71 0.50 -5.46
C ASN A 109 4.96 0.02 -4.21
N MET A 110 5.48 0.37 -3.03
CA MET A 110 4.81 0.15 -1.76
C MET A 110 5.07 1.34 -0.84
N ASN A 111 4.02 1.96 -0.35
CA ASN A 111 4.13 3.13 0.51
C ASN A 111 3.02 3.17 1.56
N GLY A 112 3.38 3.68 2.74
CA GLY A 112 2.43 4.09 3.78
C GLY A 112 2.52 5.61 4.00
N SER A 113 1.44 6.24 4.40
CA SER A 113 1.40 7.68 4.68
C SER A 113 2.49 8.09 5.68
N ARG A 114 3.18 9.19 5.40
CA ARG A 114 4.25 9.74 6.25
C ARG A 114 3.78 9.97 7.69
N THR A 115 2.54 10.44 7.86
CA THR A 115 1.96 10.77 9.17
C THR A 115 1.84 9.58 10.13
N ILE A 116 1.81 8.35 9.60
CA ILE A 116 1.67 7.13 10.40
C ILE A 116 2.88 6.19 10.28
N ARG A 117 3.78 6.42 9.32
CA ARG A 117 4.90 5.51 8.99
C ARG A 117 5.82 5.22 10.18
N SER A 118 6.07 6.21 11.03
CA SER A 118 6.93 6.09 12.22
C SER A 118 6.21 5.54 13.45
N SER A 119 4.91 5.23 13.35
CA SER A 119 4.10 4.72 14.45
C SER A 119 3.92 3.20 14.40
N LEU A 120 3.43 2.61 15.49
CA LEU A 120 3.02 1.22 15.54
C LEU A 120 1.98 0.88 14.46
N SER A 121 1.07 1.81 14.17
CA SER A 121 0.09 1.68 13.09
C SER A 121 0.74 1.59 11.71
N GLY A 122 1.81 2.37 11.46
CA GLY A 122 2.59 2.27 10.23
C GLY A 122 3.26 0.91 10.06
N GLY A 123 3.77 0.35 11.15
CA GLY A 123 4.30 -1.02 11.18
C GLY A 123 3.24 -2.07 10.85
N LYS A 124 2.04 -1.97 11.44
CA LYS A 124 0.90 -2.86 11.13
C LYS A 124 0.49 -2.77 9.65
N ILE A 125 0.45 -1.55 9.08
CA ILE A 125 0.12 -1.32 7.67
C ILE A 125 1.17 -1.96 6.76
N ALA A 126 2.45 -1.72 7.00
CA ALA A 126 3.51 -2.31 6.20
C ALA A 126 3.46 -3.84 6.23
N LEU A 127 3.33 -4.44 7.42
CA LEU A 127 3.19 -5.89 7.59
C LEU A 127 1.95 -6.45 6.88
N GLY A 128 0.81 -5.76 6.96
CA GLY A 128 -0.42 -6.16 6.28
C GLY A 128 -0.29 -6.14 4.76
N LEU A 129 0.34 -5.09 4.21
CA LEU A 129 0.64 -5.01 2.78
C LEU A 129 1.55 -6.16 2.34
N PHE A 130 2.64 -6.46 3.06
CA PHE A 130 3.51 -7.61 2.75
C PHE A 130 2.78 -8.95 2.84
N ARG A 131 1.93 -9.15 3.86
CA ARG A 131 1.09 -10.35 3.97
C ARG A 131 0.16 -10.50 2.77
N GLY A 132 -0.50 -9.41 2.37
CA GLY A 132 -1.37 -9.39 1.21
C GLY A 132 -0.62 -9.68 -0.10
N VAL A 133 0.61 -9.16 -0.26
CA VAL A 133 1.47 -9.53 -1.39
C VAL A 133 1.77 -11.02 -1.37
N LYS A 134 2.20 -11.57 -0.24
CA LYS A 134 2.53 -13.00 -0.10
C LYS A 134 1.34 -13.91 -0.43
N THR A 135 0.15 -13.61 0.10
CA THR A 135 -1.07 -14.37 -0.18
C THR A 135 -1.44 -14.31 -1.66
N TRP A 136 -1.41 -13.12 -2.26
CA TRP A 136 -1.73 -12.91 -3.67
C TRP A 136 -0.72 -13.64 -4.59
N SER A 137 0.57 -13.61 -4.28
CA SER A 137 1.63 -14.29 -5.02
C SER A 137 1.48 -15.80 -4.99
N LYS A 138 1.24 -16.36 -3.80
CA LYS A 138 0.99 -17.81 -3.65
C LYS A 138 -0.20 -18.28 -4.46
N ALA A 139 -1.30 -17.55 -4.44
CA ALA A 139 -2.51 -17.88 -5.20
C ALA A 139 -2.30 -17.88 -6.72
N ARG A 140 -1.18 -17.33 -7.21
CA ARG A 140 -0.78 -17.27 -8.62
C ARG A 140 0.40 -18.16 -8.97
N GLY A 141 0.84 -19.00 -8.02
CA GLY A 141 1.95 -19.92 -8.23
C GLY A 141 3.32 -19.24 -8.33
N ALA A 142 3.45 -17.99 -7.89
CA ALA A 142 4.74 -17.32 -7.91
C ALA A 142 5.73 -18.00 -6.94
N LYS A 143 6.92 -18.29 -7.44
CA LYS A 143 8.01 -18.93 -6.71
C LYS A 143 8.67 -18.00 -5.72
N GLU A 144 8.86 -16.74 -6.11
CA GLU A 144 9.57 -15.71 -5.34
C GLU A 144 8.85 -14.36 -5.41
N ILE A 145 9.18 -13.48 -4.48
CA ILE A 145 8.70 -12.09 -4.44
C ILE A 145 9.92 -11.18 -4.43
N LEU A 146 10.07 -10.39 -5.48
CA LEU A 146 11.09 -9.37 -5.61
C LEU A 146 10.60 -8.04 -5.05
N PHE A 147 11.37 -7.48 -4.13
CA PHE A 147 11.09 -6.18 -3.52
C PHE A 147 12.24 -5.21 -3.78
N HIS A 148 12.04 -4.27 -4.68
CA HIS A 148 13.03 -3.26 -5.05
C HIS A 148 12.90 -2.02 -4.16
N VAL A 149 13.93 -1.72 -3.36
CA VAL A 149 13.97 -0.56 -2.46
C VAL A 149 14.85 0.52 -3.09
N THR A 150 14.26 1.34 -3.95
CA THR A 150 14.97 2.35 -4.76
C THR A 150 14.53 3.79 -4.48
N SER A 151 13.54 3.99 -3.62
CA SER A 151 12.95 5.30 -3.33
C SER A 151 13.78 6.18 -2.39
N ASP A 152 14.75 5.60 -1.69
CA ASP A 152 15.57 6.23 -0.65
C ASP A 152 14.76 6.76 0.56
N VAL A 153 13.54 6.25 0.74
CA VAL A 153 12.68 6.61 1.88
C VAL A 153 12.85 5.61 3.00
N ASN A 154 13.36 6.07 4.15
CA ASN A 154 13.56 5.24 5.35
C ASN A 154 14.28 3.90 5.07
N LEU A 155 15.36 3.95 4.30
CA LEU A 155 16.06 2.77 3.77
C LEU A 155 16.44 1.76 4.87
N ALA A 156 17.02 2.24 5.97
CA ALA A 156 17.45 1.39 7.09
C ALA A 156 16.29 0.63 7.74
N GLN A 157 15.16 1.32 7.99
CA GLN A 157 13.96 0.72 8.57
C GLN A 157 13.30 -0.28 7.61
N THR A 158 13.27 0.05 6.32
CA THR A 158 12.76 -0.84 5.28
C THR A 158 13.60 -2.11 5.20
N HIS A 159 14.92 -2.00 5.22
CA HIS A 159 15.84 -3.14 5.26
C HIS A 159 15.64 -4.02 6.49
N LYS A 160 15.55 -3.39 7.68
CA LYS A 160 15.30 -4.09 8.95
C LYS A 160 14.00 -4.86 8.92
N LEU A 161 12.92 -4.23 8.42
CA LEU A 161 11.61 -4.86 8.29
C LEU A 161 11.66 -6.03 7.30
N ALA A 162 12.20 -5.83 6.10
CA ALA A 162 12.30 -6.87 5.06
C ALA A 162 13.04 -8.11 5.59
N LYS A 163 14.19 -7.94 6.22
CA LYS A 163 14.93 -9.05 6.86
C LYS A 163 14.10 -9.77 7.92
N ARG A 164 13.42 -9.01 8.80
CA ARG A 164 12.60 -9.58 9.88
C ARG A 164 11.43 -10.43 9.37
N ILE A 165 10.89 -10.13 8.20
CA ILE A 165 9.80 -10.90 7.57
C ILE A 165 10.30 -11.94 6.57
N GLY A 166 11.61 -12.22 6.54
CA GLY A 166 12.21 -13.32 5.81
C GLY A 166 12.70 -13.01 4.40
N TYR A 167 12.79 -11.74 3.99
CA TYR A 167 13.44 -11.37 2.73
C TYR A 167 14.96 -11.45 2.87
N LYS A 168 15.62 -12.02 1.86
CA LYS A 168 17.07 -12.00 1.73
C LYS A 168 17.48 -10.83 0.84
N PHE A 169 18.55 -10.13 1.22
CA PHE A 169 19.15 -9.12 0.36
C PHE A 169 19.97 -9.80 -0.74
N VAL A 170 19.64 -9.51 -2.00
CA VAL A 170 20.28 -10.16 -3.18
C VAL A 170 21.03 -9.17 -4.07
N GLY A 171 21.10 -7.90 -3.67
CA GLY A 171 21.81 -6.86 -4.40
C GLY A 171 21.20 -5.47 -4.18
N GLY A 172 21.79 -4.45 -4.79
CA GLY A 172 21.40 -3.04 -4.69
C GLY A 172 21.40 -2.34 -6.04
N SER A 173 20.85 -1.15 -6.08
CA SER A 173 20.88 -0.26 -7.23
C SER A 173 21.90 0.86 -7.00
N TYR A 174 22.68 1.16 -8.04
CA TYR A 174 23.61 2.28 -8.06
C TYR A 174 23.10 3.34 -9.04
N VAL A 175 23.38 4.60 -8.77
CA VAL A 175 23.03 5.71 -9.64
C VAL A 175 24.22 6.64 -9.85
N LYS A 176 24.39 7.11 -11.07
CA LYS A 176 25.34 8.16 -11.44
C LYS A 176 24.58 9.19 -12.27
N THR A 177 24.82 10.46 -12.01
CA THR A 177 24.31 11.54 -12.89
C THR A 177 25.07 11.48 -14.20
N ALA A 178 24.32 11.56 -15.31
CA ALA A 178 24.88 11.61 -16.67
C ALA A 178 25.41 13.00 -17.00
#